data_db75ca8a0e5318751c3e64d27e192648
#
_entry.id   db75ca8a0e5318751c3e64d27e192648
#
_cell.length_a   1.000
_cell.length_b   1.000
_cell.length_c   1.000
_cell.angle_alpha   90.00
_cell.angle_beta   90.00
_cell.angle_gamma   90.00
#
_symmetry.space_group_name_H-M   'P 1'
#
loop_
_entity.id
_entity.type
_entity.pdbx_description
1 polymer ?
#
loop_
_entity_poly.entity_id
_entity_poly.type
_entity_poly.pdbx_seq_one_letter_code
_entity_poly.pdbx_strand_id
1 'polypeptide(L)'
;MDSGSVFNGYWGYVKGGIWQISHEITKINKKIGVHFHMSSNISSIDSNKMKISFKKENKNNEIDYDYLIFATDPITPSKILKNKDLQSKIEDNDFLGTSGKITAFFKNPVIWKESSPYKNSDSSFRFIFSNQTLSDFEKSSQSVIRNSNNYSPGYIQVYAEGAAQRVLNNKEPFDKLIFFIKNIKYGKTGDQLNHVKEKVKEIMFKYIKNTEDCVSTEFLSPRDLNQIFYFPKGNIDHMALNENQNYNDRHFSKNIKKSFYLYGDYENIFYCGAGAYPCGSVAGTTGYMCAKQLKRLIDSN
;
A
#
# COMPACT_ATOMS: atom_id res chain seq x y z
N MET A 1 13.51 5.15 -1.46
CA MET A 1 13.73 4.15 -0.41
C MET A 1 14.31 2.94 -1.05
N ASP A 2 15.44 2.60 -0.61
CA ASP A 2 16.22 1.53 -1.16
C ASP A 2 15.73 0.19 -0.58
N SER A 3 15.06 -0.61 -1.40
CA SER A 3 14.86 -2.03 -1.12
C SER A 3 16.16 -2.82 -1.45
N GLY A 4 17.24 -2.12 -1.57
CA GLY A 4 18.40 -2.39 -2.38
C GLY A 4 19.34 -3.46 -1.93
N SER A 5 19.23 -4.02 -0.75
CA SER A 5 20.23 -5.03 -0.33
C SER A 5 20.11 -6.35 -1.10
N VAL A 6 18.92 -6.74 -1.54
CA VAL A 6 18.68 -7.98 -2.30
C VAL A 6 18.93 -7.79 -3.80
N PHE A 7 18.66 -6.59 -4.33
CA PHE A 7 18.74 -6.27 -5.76
C PHE A 7 19.80 -5.21 -6.09
N ASN A 8 20.74 -4.95 -5.19
CA ASN A 8 21.78 -3.92 -5.34
C ASN A 8 21.20 -2.53 -5.71
N GLY A 9 20.04 -2.17 -5.15
CA GLY A 9 19.39 -0.91 -5.41
C GLY A 9 18.58 -0.83 -6.70
N TYR A 10 18.38 -1.90 -7.43
CA TYR A 10 17.58 -1.91 -8.66
C TYR A 10 16.10 -2.19 -8.38
N TRP A 11 15.23 -1.53 -9.14
CA TRP A 11 13.83 -1.87 -9.23
C TRP A 11 13.63 -3.09 -10.11
N GLY A 12 12.74 -3.98 -9.69
CA GLY A 12 12.42 -5.16 -10.45
C GLY A 12 10.92 -5.33 -10.69
N TYR A 13 10.58 -6.02 -11.77
CA TYR A 13 9.22 -6.51 -12.01
C TYR A 13 9.13 -7.99 -11.66
N VAL A 14 7.99 -8.40 -11.13
CA VAL A 14 7.71 -9.80 -10.83
C VAL A 14 6.94 -10.40 -12.00
N LYS A 15 7.42 -11.52 -12.55
CA LYS A 15 6.70 -12.25 -13.60
C LYS A 15 5.30 -12.67 -13.11
N GLY A 16 4.28 -12.32 -13.87
CA GLY A 16 2.88 -12.56 -13.50
C GLY A 16 2.29 -11.56 -12.49
N GLY A 17 3.08 -10.59 -12.00
CA GLY A 17 2.63 -9.54 -11.10
C GLY A 17 3.08 -9.72 -9.65
N ILE A 18 3.03 -8.62 -8.89
CA ILE A 18 3.58 -8.56 -7.52
C ILE A 18 2.84 -9.47 -6.52
N TRP A 19 1.61 -9.85 -6.79
CA TRP A 19 0.84 -10.79 -5.97
C TRP A 19 1.50 -12.17 -5.84
N GLN A 20 2.38 -12.53 -6.78
CA GLN A 20 3.15 -13.77 -6.73
C GLN A 20 4.01 -13.88 -5.47
N ILE A 21 4.48 -12.75 -4.93
CA ILE A 21 5.29 -12.73 -3.70
C ILE A 21 4.47 -13.29 -2.52
N SER A 22 3.27 -12.76 -2.30
CA SER A 22 2.39 -13.25 -1.22
C SER A 22 1.92 -14.68 -1.46
N HIS A 23 1.72 -15.06 -2.74
CA HIS A 23 1.36 -16.42 -3.11
C HIS A 23 2.44 -17.44 -2.75
N GLU A 24 3.70 -17.15 -3.09
CA GLU A 24 4.83 -18.04 -2.75
C GLU A 24 5.08 -18.10 -1.23
N ILE A 25 4.97 -16.97 -0.53
CA ILE A 25 5.03 -16.96 0.95
C ILE A 25 3.91 -17.84 1.54
N THR A 26 2.71 -17.76 0.99
CA THR A 26 1.59 -18.62 1.43
C THR A 26 1.87 -20.10 1.21
N LYS A 27 2.48 -20.48 0.07
CA LYS A 27 2.88 -21.87 -0.18
C LYS A 27 3.92 -22.38 0.83
N ILE A 28 4.93 -21.54 1.13
CA ILE A 28 5.97 -21.86 2.10
C ILE A 28 5.33 -22.06 3.48
N ASN A 29 4.47 -21.13 3.91
CA ASN A 29 3.81 -21.20 5.20
C ASN A 29 2.94 -22.46 5.34
N LYS A 30 2.21 -22.85 4.30
CA LYS A 30 1.45 -24.12 4.30
C LYS A 30 2.35 -25.33 4.47
N LYS A 31 3.53 -25.35 3.83
CA LYS A 31 4.48 -26.46 3.95
C LYS A 31 5.06 -26.63 5.35
N ILE A 32 5.22 -25.54 6.09
CA ILE A 32 5.72 -25.57 7.48
C ILE A 32 4.59 -25.63 8.53
N GLY A 33 3.35 -25.92 8.11
CA GLY A 33 2.25 -26.22 9.03
C GLY A 33 1.43 -25.01 9.46
N VAL A 34 1.55 -23.84 8.84
CA VAL A 34 0.71 -22.68 9.14
C VAL A 34 -0.72 -22.94 8.65
N HIS A 35 -1.68 -22.80 9.55
CA HIS A 35 -3.12 -22.92 9.25
C HIS A 35 -3.71 -21.58 8.77
N PHE A 36 -4.47 -21.61 7.68
CA PHE A 36 -5.12 -20.43 7.10
C PHE A 36 -6.64 -20.54 7.25
N HIS A 37 -7.24 -19.61 7.98
CA HIS A 37 -8.68 -19.47 8.12
C HIS A 37 -9.19 -18.40 7.13
N MET A 38 -9.27 -18.77 5.86
CA MET A 38 -9.76 -17.85 4.81
C MET A 38 -11.26 -17.60 4.96
N SER A 39 -11.72 -16.45 4.43
CA SER A 39 -13.13 -16.02 4.49
C SER A 39 -13.71 -16.04 5.92
N SER A 40 -12.86 -15.68 6.88
CA SER A 40 -13.21 -15.64 8.29
C SER A 40 -13.27 -14.19 8.78
N ASN A 41 -14.39 -13.82 9.38
CA ASN A 41 -14.60 -12.49 9.93
C ASN A 41 -14.48 -12.53 11.47
N ILE A 42 -13.44 -11.87 12.00
CA ILE A 42 -13.24 -11.77 13.45
C ILE A 42 -14.37 -10.93 14.05
N SER A 43 -15.10 -11.51 14.99
CA SER A 43 -16.21 -10.86 15.68
C SER A 43 -15.81 -10.22 17.01
N SER A 44 -14.87 -10.81 17.73
CA SER A 44 -14.35 -10.28 18.99
C SER A 44 -13.04 -10.93 19.39
N ILE A 45 -12.29 -10.25 20.24
CA ILE A 45 -11.09 -10.75 20.91
C ILE A 45 -11.25 -10.50 22.40
N ASP A 46 -11.16 -11.57 23.19
CA ASP A 46 -11.06 -11.51 24.65
C ASP A 46 -9.57 -11.58 25.03
N SER A 47 -8.97 -10.44 25.32
CA SER A 47 -7.55 -10.36 25.64
C SER A 47 -7.20 -10.99 27.00
N ASN A 48 -8.17 -11.07 27.94
CA ASN A 48 -7.96 -11.70 29.26
C ASN A 48 -7.95 -13.21 29.17
N LYS A 49 -8.81 -13.77 28.33
CA LYS A 49 -8.90 -15.22 28.08
C LYS A 49 -8.00 -15.69 26.95
N MET A 50 -7.34 -14.76 26.25
CA MET A 50 -6.52 -15.03 25.07
C MET A 50 -7.29 -15.80 24.00
N LYS A 51 -8.52 -15.37 23.69
CA LYS A 51 -9.42 -16.02 22.71
C LYS A 51 -9.82 -15.08 21.59
N ILE A 52 -9.88 -15.65 20.38
CA ILE A 52 -10.40 -14.99 19.19
C ILE A 52 -11.67 -15.70 18.78
N SER A 53 -12.79 -14.97 18.68
CA SER A 53 -14.04 -15.46 18.11
C SER A 53 -14.20 -14.95 16.68
N PHE A 54 -14.55 -15.83 15.76
CA PHE A 54 -14.73 -15.46 14.35
C PHE A 54 -15.87 -16.25 13.70
N LYS A 55 -16.43 -15.68 12.63
CA LYS A 55 -17.44 -16.34 11.80
C LYS A 55 -16.80 -16.85 10.51
N LYS A 56 -17.06 -18.11 10.21
CA LYS A 56 -16.73 -18.75 8.93
C LYS A 56 -17.94 -19.53 8.46
N GLU A 57 -18.40 -19.30 7.22
CA GLU A 57 -19.57 -19.98 6.66
C GLU A 57 -20.80 -19.95 7.59
N ASN A 58 -21.08 -18.79 8.19
CA ASN A 58 -22.12 -18.54 9.20
C ASN A 58 -22.01 -19.34 10.51
N LYS A 59 -20.92 -20.08 10.73
CA LYS A 59 -20.63 -20.75 11.99
C LYS A 59 -19.71 -19.91 12.87
N ASN A 60 -20.02 -19.87 14.17
CA ASN A 60 -19.14 -19.27 15.16
C ASN A 60 -18.02 -20.27 15.50
N ASN A 61 -16.79 -19.76 15.51
CA ASN A 61 -15.60 -20.52 15.86
C ASN A 61 -14.79 -19.73 16.87
N GLU A 62 -13.98 -20.43 17.65
CA GLU A 62 -13.05 -19.84 18.61
C GLU A 62 -11.67 -20.47 18.46
N ILE A 63 -10.62 -19.67 18.69
CA ILE A 63 -9.21 -20.10 18.73
C ILE A 63 -8.57 -19.44 19.93
N ASP A 64 -7.82 -20.22 20.70
CA ASP A 64 -6.92 -19.72 21.75
C ASP A 64 -5.60 -19.24 21.12
N TYR A 65 -4.93 -18.28 21.77
CA TYR A 65 -3.63 -17.80 21.33
C TYR A 65 -2.72 -17.47 22.52
N ASP A 66 -1.44 -17.69 22.37
CA ASP A 66 -0.42 -17.19 23.31
C ASP A 66 0.00 -15.77 22.93
N TYR A 67 0.21 -15.55 21.64
CA TYR A 67 0.57 -14.27 21.07
C TYR A 67 -0.31 -13.94 19.88
N LEU A 68 -0.75 -12.69 19.78
CA LEU A 68 -1.59 -12.20 18.70
C LEU A 68 -0.86 -11.11 17.92
N ILE A 69 -0.81 -11.24 16.60
CA ILE A 69 -0.17 -10.26 15.72
C ILE A 69 -1.20 -9.71 14.73
N PHE A 70 -1.43 -8.41 14.76
CA PHE A 70 -2.25 -7.72 13.77
C PHE A 70 -1.40 -7.25 12.60
N ALA A 71 -1.81 -7.58 11.38
CA ALA A 71 -1.25 -7.09 10.12
C ALA A 71 -2.27 -6.28 9.31
N THR A 72 -3.27 -5.72 9.96
CA THR A 72 -4.34 -4.88 9.41
C THR A 72 -3.94 -3.41 9.35
N ASP A 73 -4.91 -2.50 9.20
CA ASP A 73 -4.74 -1.09 9.54
C ASP A 73 -4.60 -0.91 11.08
N PRO A 74 -4.05 0.23 11.55
CA PRO A 74 -3.79 0.40 12.98
C PRO A 74 -5.03 0.65 13.84
N ILE A 75 -6.17 1.06 13.24
CA ILE A 75 -7.40 1.38 13.98
C ILE A 75 -8.22 0.12 14.26
N THR A 76 -8.30 -0.79 13.31
CA THR A 76 -9.10 -2.03 13.40
C THR A 76 -8.82 -2.84 14.66
N PRO A 77 -7.57 -3.08 15.10
CA PRO A 77 -7.31 -3.84 16.31
C PRO A 77 -7.94 -3.24 17.56
N SER A 78 -7.85 -1.92 17.77
CA SER A 78 -8.45 -1.27 18.95
C SER A 78 -9.97 -1.39 18.99
N LYS A 79 -10.62 -1.36 17.83
CA LYS A 79 -12.07 -1.57 17.70
C LYS A 79 -12.48 -3.00 18.07
N ILE A 80 -11.76 -4.00 17.57
CA ILE A 80 -12.03 -5.42 17.84
C ILE A 80 -11.76 -5.76 19.30
N LEU A 81 -10.69 -5.20 19.88
CA LEU A 81 -10.34 -5.30 21.30
C LEU A 81 -11.28 -4.49 22.22
N LYS A 82 -12.15 -3.64 21.64
CA LYS A 82 -13.04 -2.72 22.36
C LYS A 82 -12.31 -1.78 23.32
N ASN A 83 -11.06 -1.45 23.04
CA ASN A 83 -10.22 -0.53 23.82
C ASN A 83 -10.42 0.91 23.32
N LYS A 84 -11.40 1.61 23.88
CA LYS A 84 -11.78 2.97 23.46
C LYS A 84 -10.67 4.00 23.65
N ASP A 85 -9.90 3.89 24.75
CA ASP A 85 -8.82 4.84 25.05
C ASP A 85 -7.68 4.70 24.02
N LEU A 86 -7.31 3.46 23.69
CA LEU A 86 -6.32 3.20 22.66
C LEU A 86 -6.84 3.59 21.27
N GLN A 87 -8.12 3.32 20.98
CA GLN A 87 -8.76 3.72 19.72
C GLN A 87 -8.70 5.24 19.54
N SER A 88 -9.09 6.02 20.55
CA SER A 88 -9.06 7.48 20.50
C SER A 88 -7.65 8.00 20.21
N LYS A 89 -6.65 7.49 20.93
CA LYS A 89 -5.23 7.88 20.73
C LYS A 89 -4.72 7.56 19.33
N ILE A 90 -5.15 6.44 18.75
CA ILE A 90 -4.75 6.07 17.39
C ILE A 90 -5.48 6.95 16.37
N GLU A 91 -6.77 7.23 16.57
CA GLU A 91 -7.58 8.05 15.67
C GLU A 91 -7.14 9.54 15.65
N ASP A 92 -6.39 10.00 16.64
CA ASP A 92 -5.76 11.33 16.66
C ASP A 92 -4.62 11.49 15.65
N ASN A 93 -4.12 10.37 15.08
CA ASN A 93 -3.10 10.42 14.03
C ASN A 93 -3.69 10.87 12.68
N ASP A 94 -2.80 11.36 11.81
CA ASP A 94 -3.17 11.70 10.44
C ASP A 94 -3.14 10.43 9.55
N PHE A 95 -4.30 10.12 8.98
CA PHE A 95 -4.49 8.98 8.07
C PHE A 95 -4.75 9.41 6.63
N LEU A 96 -4.65 10.71 6.31
CA LEU A 96 -5.05 11.20 5.01
C LEU A 96 -4.18 10.61 3.88
N GLY A 97 -4.82 9.93 2.95
CA GLY A 97 -4.22 9.45 1.70
C GLY A 97 -4.50 10.41 0.54
N THR A 98 -3.49 10.67 -0.27
CA THR A 98 -3.58 11.55 -1.43
C THR A 98 -3.13 10.88 -2.73
N SER A 99 -2.86 9.59 -2.69
CA SER A 99 -2.37 8.81 -3.84
C SER A 99 -3.50 8.13 -4.58
N GLY A 100 -3.35 7.98 -5.89
CA GLY A 100 -4.23 7.18 -6.72
C GLY A 100 -3.46 6.42 -7.78
N LYS A 101 -4.13 5.48 -8.41
CA LYS A 101 -3.58 4.62 -9.45
C LYS A 101 -4.49 4.64 -10.67
N ILE A 102 -3.94 4.97 -11.84
CA ILE A 102 -4.62 4.79 -13.12
C ILE A 102 -3.92 3.66 -13.87
N THR A 103 -4.68 2.69 -14.36
CA THR A 103 -4.18 1.65 -15.26
C THR A 103 -4.76 1.91 -16.64
N ALA A 104 -3.91 2.11 -17.64
CA ALA A 104 -4.29 2.25 -19.03
C ALA A 104 -3.98 0.94 -19.78
N PHE A 105 -4.97 0.42 -20.50
CA PHE A 105 -4.90 -0.84 -21.26
C PHE A 105 -4.81 -0.54 -22.75
N PHE A 106 -3.79 -1.06 -23.40
CA PHE A 106 -3.53 -0.90 -24.81
C PHE A 106 -3.67 -2.24 -25.53
N LYS A 107 -4.32 -2.27 -26.69
CA LYS A 107 -4.45 -3.47 -27.52
C LYS A 107 -3.13 -3.91 -28.15
N ASN A 108 -2.22 -2.96 -28.40
CA ASN A 108 -0.87 -3.18 -28.95
C ASN A 108 0.19 -2.66 -27.96
N PRO A 109 1.46 -3.10 -28.09
CA PRO A 109 2.57 -2.55 -27.30
C PRO A 109 2.64 -1.03 -27.38
N VAL A 110 2.82 -0.40 -26.23
CA VAL A 110 2.97 1.05 -26.15
C VAL A 110 4.23 1.50 -26.86
N ILE A 111 4.10 2.51 -27.72
CA ILE A 111 5.20 3.11 -28.48
C ILE A 111 5.48 4.49 -27.90
N TRP A 112 6.65 4.66 -27.29
CA TRP A 112 7.10 5.94 -26.77
C TRP A 112 7.55 6.88 -27.89
N LYS A 113 7.31 8.19 -27.75
CA LYS A 113 7.76 9.20 -28.72
C LYS A 113 9.28 9.35 -28.71
N GLU A 114 9.87 9.27 -27.53
CA GLU A 114 11.30 9.29 -27.36
C GLU A 114 11.82 7.89 -27.12
N SER A 115 12.71 7.42 -27.98
CA SER A 115 13.40 6.14 -27.81
C SER A 115 14.69 6.33 -27.01
N SER A 116 14.99 5.37 -26.17
CA SER A 116 16.28 5.29 -25.47
C SER A 116 17.17 4.24 -26.15
N PRO A 117 18.49 4.46 -26.24
CA PRO A 117 19.41 3.48 -26.78
C PRO A 117 19.61 2.25 -25.89
N TYR A 118 19.14 2.31 -24.66
CA TYR A 118 19.30 1.19 -23.73
C TYR A 118 18.36 0.03 -24.06
N LYS A 119 18.90 -1.18 -24.03
CA LYS A 119 18.12 -2.42 -24.21
C LYS A 119 16.98 -2.48 -23.19
N ASN A 120 15.78 -2.87 -23.64
CA ASN A 120 14.58 -2.97 -22.82
C ASN A 120 14.12 -1.63 -22.17
N SER A 121 14.51 -0.49 -22.75
CA SER A 121 14.13 0.84 -22.26
C SER A 121 12.59 1.02 -22.16
N ASP A 122 11.82 0.30 -22.98
CA ASP A 122 10.35 0.38 -22.95
C ASP A 122 9.75 -0.11 -21.64
N SER A 123 10.42 -1.03 -20.94
CA SER A 123 10.02 -1.52 -19.63
C SER A 123 10.53 -0.65 -18.46
N SER A 124 11.30 0.39 -18.75
CA SER A 124 11.88 1.24 -17.72
C SER A 124 10.82 1.97 -16.92
N PHE A 125 11.06 2.09 -15.63
CA PHE A 125 10.31 2.97 -14.76
C PHE A 125 10.60 4.44 -15.13
N ARG A 126 9.56 5.30 -15.13
CA ARG A 126 9.68 6.71 -15.51
C ARG A 126 9.03 7.61 -14.48
N PHE A 127 9.66 8.77 -14.28
CA PHE A 127 9.04 9.91 -13.61
C PHE A 127 8.72 10.98 -14.65
N ILE A 128 7.48 11.41 -14.71
CA ILE A 128 7.01 12.52 -15.53
C ILE A 128 6.65 13.67 -14.60
N PHE A 129 7.41 14.74 -14.67
CA PHE A 129 7.15 15.93 -13.88
C PHE A 129 6.22 16.86 -14.65
N SER A 130 5.12 17.25 -14.02
CA SER A 130 4.16 18.21 -14.60
C SER A 130 4.52 19.67 -14.31
N ASN A 131 5.39 19.90 -13.33
CA ASN A 131 5.81 21.20 -12.88
C ASN A 131 7.30 21.44 -13.22
N GLN A 132 7.65 22.69 -13.50
CA GLN A 132 9.01 23.06 -13.93
C GLN A 132 9.88 23.56 -12.77
N THR A 133 9.29 24.03 -11.68
CA THR A 133 9.99 24.57 -10.52
C THR A 133 9.57 23.90 -9.23
N LEU A 134 10.42 23.96 -8.17
CA LEU A 134 10.07 23.51 -6.84
C LEU A 134 8.86 24.25 -6.27
N SER A 135 8.74 25.55 -6.54
CA SER A 135 7.59 26.35 -6.10
C SER A 135 6.27 25.85 -6.71
N ASP A 136 6.28 25.46 -8.00
CA ASP A 136 5.09 24.91 -8.64
C ASP A 136 4.75 23.52 -8.10
N PHE A 137 5.78 22.73 -7.79
CA PHE A 137 5.60 21.43 -7.14
C PHE A 137 4.96 21.58 -5.75
N GLU A 138 5.43 22.53 -4.94
CA GLU A 138 4.86 22.85 -3.65
C GLU A 138 3.40 23.31 -3.77
N LYS A 139 3.10 24.24 -4.69
CA LYS A 139 1.73 24.70 -4.96
C LYS A 139 0.80 23.55 -5.34
N SER A 140 1.28 22.58 -6.13
CA SER A 140 0.47 21.41 -6.50
C SER A 140 0.12 20.55 -5.29
N SER A 141 1.05 20.37 -4.36
CA SER A 141 0.81 19.64 -3.10
C SER A 141 -0.14 20.40 -2.17
N GLN A 142 0.05 21.71 -2.02
CA GLN A 142 -0.82 22.56 -1.22
C GLN A 142 -2.25 22.64 -1.76
N SER A 143 -2.48 22.36 -3.05
CA SER A 143 -3.82 22.31 -3.63
C SER A 143 -4.76 21.33 -2.92
N VAL A 144 -4.20 20.25 -2.36
CA VAL A 144 -4.94 19.25 -1.56
C VAL A 144 -5.44 19.86 -0.25
N ILE A 145 -4.57 20.61 0.44
CA ILE A 145 -4.86 21.25 1.74
C ILE A 145 -5.89 22.37 1.52
N ARG A 146 -5.67 23.21 0.51
CA ARG A 146 -6.52 24.38 0.22
C ARG A 146 -7.83 24.06 -0.50
N ASN A 147 -8.12 22.78 -0.75
CA ASN A 147 -9.32 22.33 -1.45
C ASN A 147 -9.51 22.96 -2.85
N SER A 148 -8.42 23.20 -3.55
CA SER A 148 -8.45 23.76 -4.91
C SER A 148 -9.12 22.80 -5.90
N ASN A 149 -9.91 23.33 -6.82
CA ASN A 149 -10.46 22.55 -7.95
C ASN A 149 -9.39 22.29 -9.04
N ASN A 150 -8.30 23.04 -9.02
CA ASN A 150 -7.21 22.86 -10.00
C ASN A 150 -6.32 21.70 -9.56
N TYR A 151 -6.53 20.55 -10.18
CA TYR A 151 -5.69 19.38 -9.95
C TYR A 151 -4.35 19.49 -10.72
N SER A 152 -3.26 19.22 -10.01
CA SER A 152 -1.94 18.98 -10.59
C SER A 152 -1.30 17.80 -9.87
N PRO A 153 -0.82 16.77 -10.59
CA PRO A 153 -0.18 15.62 -9.96
C PRO A 153 1.21 15.96 -9.36
N GLY A 154 1.81 17.09 -9.72
CA GLY A 154 3.21 17.39 -9.44
C GLY A 154 4.14 16.48 -10.25
N TYR A 155 4.08 15.19 -10.03
CA TYR A 155 4.73 14.16 -10.83
C TYR A 155 3.84 12.92 -10.98
N ILE A 156 4.14 12.14 -12.02
CA ILE A 156 3.51 10.84 -12.28
C ILE A 156 4.61 9.78 -12.31
N GLN A 157 4.46 8.74 -11.49
CA GLN A 157 5.30 7.54 -11.60
C GLN A 157 4.67 6.61 -12.62
N VAL A 158 5.43 6.20 -13.61
CA VAL A 158 4.96 5.37 -14.71
C VAL A 158 5.63 4.02 -14.66
N TYR A 159 4.81 2.98 -14.54
CA TYR A 159 5.24 1.59 -14.60
C TYR A 159 4.78 0.99 -15.93
N ALA A 160 5.71 0.64 -16.80
CA ALA A 160 5.46 -0.02 -18.08
C ALA A 160 5.30 -1.53 -17.86
N GLU A 161 4.23 -1.91 -17.17
CA GLU A 161 3.97 -3.29 -16.71
C GLU A 161 3.90 -4.25 -17.90
N GLY A 162 3.17 -3.91 -18.96
CA GLY A 162 3.04 -4.78 -20.11
C GLY A 162 4.37 -5.03 -20.82
N ALA A 163 5.19 -3.99 -21.01
CA ALA A 163 6.54 -4.14 -21.57
C ALA A 163 7.43 -5.01 -20.67
N ALA A 164 7.37 -4.80 -19.34
CA ALA A 164 8.10 -5.62 -18.38
C ALA A 164 7.68 -7.09 -18.43
N GLN A 165 6.38 -7.37 -18.49
CA GLN A 165 5.87 -8.74 -18.59
C GLN A 165 6.32 -9.41 -19.90
N ARG A 166 6.38 -8.69 -21.03
CA ARG A 166 6.95 -9.23 -22.29
C ARG A 166 8.43 -9.61 -22.16
N VAL A 167 9.23 -8.76 -21.50
CA VAL A 167 10.66 -9.05 -21.20
C VAL A 167 10.79 -10.30 -20.35
N LEU A 168 9.85 -10.54 -19.44
CA LEU A 168 9.80 -11.72 -18.56
C LEU A 168 9.15 -12.95 -19.23
N ASN A 169 8.89 -12.92 -20.54
CA ASN A 169 8.19 -13.98 -21.27
C ASN A 169 6.83 -14.34 -20.64
N ASN A 170 6.08 -13.35 -20.21
CA ASN A 170 4.71 -13.48 -19.72
C ASN A 170 3.76 -12.82 -20.72
N LYS A 171 2.84 -13.60 -21.30
CA LYS A 171 1.85 -13.09 -22.26
C LYS A 171 0.65 -12.53 -21.51
N GLU A 172 0.32 -11.30 -21.81
CA GLU A 172 -0.85 -10.59 -21.30
C GLU A 172 -1.77 -10.20 -22.47
N PRO A 173 -3.10 -10.18 -22.28
CA PRO A 173 -4.04 -9.85 -23.36
C PRO A 173 -3.95 -8.39 -23.81
N PHE A 174 -3.48 -7.51 -22.90
CA PHE A 174 -3.29 -6.08 -23.16
C PHE A 174 -1.92 -5.65 -22.69
N ASP A 175 -1.35 -4.65 -23.37
CA ASP A 175 -0.24 -3.90 -22.81
C ASP A 175 -0.74 -2.95 -21.73
N LYS A 176 -0.01 -2.79 -20.63
CA LYS A 176 -0.46 -2.02 -19.47
C LYS A 176 0.55 -0.95 -19.10
N LEU A 177 0.06 0.30 -18.99
CA LEU A 177 0.77 1.35 -18.30
C LEU A 177 0.05 1.66 -16.99
N ILE A 178 0.81 1.74 -15.92
CA ILE A 178 0.30 2.12 -14.60
C ILE A 178 0.85 3.49 -14.27
N PHE A 179 -0.05 4.42 -13.95
CA PHE A 179 0.27 5.76 -13.48
C PHE A 179 -0.05 5.84 -12.00
N PHE A 180 0.98 5.94 -11.17
CA PHE A 180 0.84 6.24 -9.77
C PHE A 180 0.93 7.76 -9.60
N ILE A 181 -0.13 8.35 -9.06
CA ILE A 181 -0.36 9.79 -9.03
C ILE A 181 -0.59 10.27 -7.61
N LYS A 182 -0.31 11.53 -7.37
CA LYS A 182 -0.42 12.21 -6.08
C LYS A 182 -1.42 13.35 -6.11
N ASN A 183 -1.59 14.00 -4.98
CA ASN A 183 -2.36 15.23 -4.82
C ASN A 183 -3.87 15.07 -5.10
N ILE A 184 -4.42 13.88 -4.85
CA ILE A 184 -5.84 13.62 -4.95
C ILE A 184 -6.45 13.77 -3.56
N LYS A 185 -7.37 14.72 -3.39
CA LYS A 185 -8.06 14.87 -2.11
C LYS A 185 -8.97 13.67 -1.84
N TYR A 186 -8.88 13.11 -0.64
CA TYR A 186 -9.84 12.11 -0.16
C TYR A 186 -11.25 12.72 -0.13
N GLY A 187 -12.23 11.99 -0.62
CA GLY A 187 -13.62 12.47 -0.71
C GLY A 187 -14.03 13.06 -2.06
N LYS A 188 -13.10 13.28 -3.02
CA LYS A 188 -13.49 13.58 -4.40
C LYS A 188 -14.31 12.44 -5.01
N THR A 189 -15.31 12.78 -5.80
CA THR A 189 -16.24 11.83 -6.45
C THR A 189 -16.61 12.29 -7.85
N GLY A 190 -17.19 11.38 -8.65
CA GLY A 190 -17.83 11.71 -9.94
C GLY A 190 -16.94 12.55 -10.85
N ASP A 191 -17.46 13.71 -11.30
CA ASP A 191 -16.79 14.59 -12.26
C ASP A 191 -15.42 15.09 -11.78
N GLN A 192 -15.23 15.26 -10.50
CA GLN A 192 -13.93 15.66 -9.95
C GLN A 192 -12.86 14.59 -10.17
N LEU A 193 -13.21 13.31 -10.01
CA LEU A 193 -12.29 12.19 -10.28
C LEU A 193 -12.09 11.99 -11.78
N ASN A 194 -13.15 12.18 -12.59
CA ASN A 194 -13.01 12.17 -14.04
C ASN A 194 -12.06 13.26 -14.52
N HIS A 195 -12.15 14.47 -13.97
CA HIS A 195 -11.21 15.55 -14.29
C HIS A 195 -9.75 15.17 -13.96
N VAL A 196 -9.50 14.54 -12.80
CA VAL A 196 -8.16 14.03 -12.44
C VAL A 196 -7.66 13.02 -13.47
N LYS A 197 -8.50 12.06 -13.83
CA LYS A 197 -8.16 11.00 -14.78
C LYS A 197 -7.81 11.57 -16.16
N GLU A 198 -8.66 12.45 -16.70
CA GLU A 198 -8.44 13.05 -18.02
C GLU A 198 -7.19 13.95 -18.04
N LYS A 199 -6.95 14.70 -16.95
CA LYS A 199 -5.73 15.52 -16.83
C LYS A 199 -4.45 14.68 -16.84
N VAL A 200 -4.45 13.54 -16.16
CA VAL A 200 -3.31 12.61 -16.19
C VAL A 200 -3.12 12.00 -17.57
N LYS A 201 -4.21 11.60 -18.24
CA LYS A 201 -4.16 11.10 -19.62
C LYS A 201 -3.59 12.15 -20.57
N GLU A 202 -4.06 13.39 -20.49
CA GLU A 202 -3.55 14.51 -21.30
C GLU A 202 -2.02 14.67 -21.15
N ILE A 203 -1.52 14.60 -19.93
CA ILE A 203 -0.08 14.69 -19.66
C ILE A 203 0.65 13.49 -20.27
N MET A 204 0.19 12.29 -20.01
CA MET A 204 0.86 11.06 -20.40
C MET A 204 0.83 10.81 -21.91
N PHE A 205 -0.28 11.11 -22.56
CA PHE A 205 -0.45 10.88 -24.02
C PHE A 205 0.44 11.80 -24.87
N LYS A 206 1.01 12.87 -24.26
CA LYS A 206 2.05 13.65 -24.93
C LYS A 206 3.32 12.85 -25.22
N TYR A 207 3.57 11.77 -24.48
CA TYR A 207 4.79 10.93 -24.58
C TYR A 207 4.56 9.62 -25.36
N ILE A 208 3.33 9.32 -25.77
CA ILE A 208 2.94 8.06 -26.43
C ILE A 208 2.54 8.35 -27.88
N LYS A 209 3.01 7.51 -28.82
CA LYS A 209 2.69 7.64 -30.25
C LYS A 209 1.33 7.05 -30.59
N ASN A 210 1.05 5.86 -30.10
CA ASN A 210 -0.14 5.05 -30.45
C ASN A 210 -1.24 5.18 -29.36
N THR A 211 -1.64 6.39 -29.06
CA THR A 211 -2.67 6.65 -28.04
C THR A 211 -4.04 6.11 -28.40
N GLU A 212 -4.33 5.93 -29.69
CA GLU A 212 -5.54 5.32 -30.25
C GLU A 212 -5.68 3.83 -29.87
N ASP A 213 -4.59 3.17 -29.52
CA ASP A 213 -4.58 1.79 -29.03
C ASP A 213 -5.06 1.66 -27.57
N CYS A 214 -5.22 2.76 -26.84
CA CYS A 214 -5.73 2.75 -25.48
C CYS A 214 -7.24 2.44 -25.48
N VAL A 215 -7.59 1.20 -25.13
CA VAL A 215 -8.99 0.73 -25.17
C VAL A 215 -9.77 1.05 -23.91
N SER A 216 -9.10 1.18 -22.76
CA SER A 216 -9.74 1.53 -21.51
C SER A 216 -8.76 2.08 -20.48
N THR A 217 -9.30 2.77 -19.47
CA THR A 217 -8.57 3.21 -18.29
C THR A 217 -9.38 2.94 -17.04
N GLU A 218 -8.74 2.32 -16.05
CA GLU A 218 -9.28 2.15 -14.70
C GLU A 218 -8.62 3.14 -13.76
N PHE A 219 -9.38 3.69 -12.82
CA PHE A 219 -8.88 4.64 -11.84
C PHE A 219 -9.28 4.21 -10.42
N LEU A 220 -8.29 4.02 -9.57
CA LEU A 220 -8.45 3.82 -8.14
C LEU A 220 -8.05 5.11 -7.42
N SER A 221 -9.03 5.82 -6.91
CA SER A 221 -8.87 7.02 -6.08
C SER A 221 -8.57 6.65 -4.62
N PRO A 222 -8.17 7.61 -3.75
CA PRO A 222 -8.04 7.35 -2.32
C PRO A 222 -9.32 6.80 -1.68
N ARG A 223 -10.50 7.22 -2.19
CA ARG A 223 -11.79 6.68 -1.72
C ARG A 223 -11.96 5.21 -2.10
N ASP A 224 -11.61 4.84 -3.33
CA ASP A 224 -11.68 3.45 -3.79
C ASP A 224 -10.69 2.57 -3.03
N LEU A 225 -9.48 3.08 -2.74
CA LEU A 225 -8.50 2.38 -1.91
C LEU A 225 -9.03 2.12 -0.49
N ASN A 226 -9.77 3.06 0.09
CA ASN A 226 -10.42 2.86 1.37
C ASN A 226 -11.56 1.83 1.29
N GLN A 227 -12.41 1.91 0.28
CA GLN A 227 -13.59 1.04 0.16
C GLN A 227 -13.24 -0.40 -0.22
N ILE A 228 -12.24 -0.60 -1.08
CA ILE A 228 -11.88 -1.90 -1.62
C ILE A 228 -10.85 -2.61 -0.73
N PHE A 229 -9.84 -1.86 -0.26
CA PHE A 229 -8.70 -2.43 0.48
C PHE A 229 -8.70 -2.06 1.96
N TYR A 230 -9.69 -1.29 2.41
CA TYR A 230 -9.80 -0.81 3.80
C TYR A 230 -8.62 0.04 4.29
N PHE A 231 -7.88 0.68 3.36
CA PHE A 231 -6.82 1.60 3.73
C PHE A 231 -7.40 2.84 4.42
N PRO A 232 -6.97 3.19 5.63
CA PRO A 232 -7.52 4.32 6.37
C PRO A 232 -7.46 5.61 5.55
N LYS A 233 -8.61 6.23 5.27
CA LYS A 233 -8.73 7.41 4.39
C LYS A 233 -7.95 7.29 3.06
N GLY A 234 -7.83 6.06 2.52
CA GLY A 234 -7.12 5.77 1.29
C GLY A 234 -5.59 5.89 1.36
N ASN A 235 -5.01 5.88 2.56
CA ASN A 235 -3.57 5.97 2.73
C ASN A 235 -2.92 4.60 2.56
N ILE A 236 -2.08 4.47 1.53
CA ILE A 236 -1.38 3.21 1.21
C ILE A 236 -0.36 2.79 2.27
N ASP A 237 0.11 3.74 3.07
CA ASP A 237 1.02 3.51 4.20
C ASP A 237 0.25 3.35 5.52
N HIS A 238 -1.08 3.32 5.46
CA HIS A 238 -2.02 3.22 6.56
C HIS A 238 -1.99 4.38 7.56
N MET A 239 -0.98 5.23 7.53
CA MET A 239 -0.81 6.42 8.36
C MET A 239 0.13 7.38 7.63
N ALA A 240 -0.10 8.70 7.71
CA ALA A 240 0.73 9.67 7.04
C ALA A 240 2.20 9.64 7.53
N LEU A 241 3.11 10.02 6.64
CA LEU A 241 4.53 10.16 6.94
C LEU A 241 4.81 11.65 7.21
N ASN A 242 4.54 12.11 8.40
CA ASN A 242 4.76 13.47 8.87
C ASN A 242 5.68 13.48 10.12
N GLU A 243 6.00 14.67 10.65
CA GLU A 243 6.97 14.84 11.74
C GLU A 243 6.71 13.97 12.95
N ASN A 244 5.43 13.81 13.36
CA ASN A 244 5.06 13.07 14.57
C ASN A 244 4.67 11.61 14.29
N GLN A 245 4.86 11.12 13.07
CA GLN A 245 4.42 9.79 12.64
C GLN A 245 5.50 9.06 11.80
N ASN A 246 6.75 9.49 11.92
CA ASN A 246 7.89 8.93 11.24
C ASN A 246 8.85 8.23 12.20
N TYR A 247 9.69 7.36 11.67
CA TYR A 247 10.77 6.72 12.41
C TYR A 247 10.32 6.15 13.77
N ASN A 248 10.91 6.65 14.85
CA ASN A 248 10.66 6.17 16.20
C ASN A 248 9.26 6.49 16.74
N ASP A 249 8.56 7.44 16.15
CA ASP A 249 7.19 7.80 16.52
C ASP A 249 6.13 6.93 15.84
N ARG A 250 6.55 6.10 14.87
CA ARG A 250 5.66 5.21 14.12
C ARG A 250 5.47 3.87 14.82
N HIS A 251 4.92 3.92 16.03
CA HIS A 251 4.61 2.75 16.85
C HIS A 251 3.33 2.97 17.66
N PHE A 252 2.79 1.89 18.23
CA PHE A 252 1.60 1.92 19.08
C PHE A 252 1.87 1.36 20.49
N SER A 253 3.12 0.99 20.76
CA SER A 253 3.55 0.45 22.05
C SER A 253 3.67 1.54 23.11
N LYS A 254 3.16 1.30 24.32
CA LYS A 254 3.47 2.12 25.49
C LYS A 254 4.76 1.67 26.19
N ASN A 255 5.27 0.49 25.88
CA ASN A 255 6.51 -0.05 26.40
C ASN A 255 7.50 -0.39 25.29
N ILE A 256 8.03 0.64 24.63
CA ILE A 256 8.99 0.49 23.52
C ILE A 256 10.29 -0.19 23.94
N LYS A 257 10.67 -0.13 25.23
CA LYS A 257 11.86 -0.83 25.74
C LYS A 257 11.67 -2.34 25.71
N LYS A 258 10.45 -2.84 25.97
CA LYS A 258 10.10 -4.24 25.86
C LYS A 258 10.00 -4.66 24.38
N SER A 259 9.18 -3.99 23.62
CA SER A 259 9.11 -4.16 22.16
C SER A 259 8.47 -2.96 21.49
N PHE A 260 9.04 -2.55 20.37
CA PHE A 260 8.53 -1.50 19.49
C PHE A 260 7.19 -1.90 18.81
N TYR A 261 6.96 -3.19 18.61
CA TYR A 261 5.78 -3.73 17.93
C TYR A 261 4.65 -4.16 18.83
N LEU A 262 4.73 -3.97 20.16
CA LEU A 262 3.58 -4.16 21.05
C LEU A 262 2.46 -3.18 20.69
N TYR A 263 1.22 -3.61 20.88
CA TYR A 263 0.05 -2.80 20.59
C TYR A 263 -0.58 -2.29 21.89
N GLY A 264 -0.52 -0.99 22.15
CA GLY A 264 -1.01 -0.38 23.39
C GLY A 264 -0.23 -0.87 24.64
N ASP A 265 -0.97 -1.26 25.66
CA ASP A 265 -0.44 -1.79 26.92
C ASP A 265 -0.39 -3.30 26.97
N TYR A 266 -0.82 -3.96 25.91
CA TYR A 266 -0.86 -5.42 25.89
C TYR A 266 0.54 -5.99 25.84
N GLU A 267 0.78 -7.07 26.58
CA GLU A 267 2.09 -7.71 26.66
C GLU A 267 2.31 -8.80 25.61
N ASN A 268 1.23 -9.30 25.03
CA ASN A 268 1.21 -10.41 24.08
C ASN A 268 0.47 -10.10 22.78
N ILE A 269 0.08 -8.83 22.55
CA ILE A 269 -0.56 -8.39 21.33
C ILE A 269 0.37 -7.43 20.58
N PHE A 270 0.62 -7.73 19.31
CA PHE A 270 1.56 -7.04 18.44
C PHE A 270 0.87 -6.45 17.22
N TYR A 271 1.50 -5.45 16.62
CA TYR A 271 1.07 -4.84 15.39
C TYR A 271 2.25 -4.72 14.40
N CYS A 272 2.06 -5.21 13.17
CA CYS A 272 3.08 -5.19 12.11
C CYS A 272 2.54 -4.75 10.74
N GLY A 273 1.40 -4.10 10.69
CA GLY A 273 0.85 -3.55 9.46
C GLY A 273 1.67 -2.38 8.89
N ALA A 274 1.28 -1.85 7.74
CA ALA A 274 1.96 -0.74 7.06
C ALA A 274 2.02 0.55 7.91
N GLY A 275 1.12 0.70 8.90
CA GLY A 275 1.15 1.80 9.88
C GLY A 275 2.29 1.72 10.90
N ALA A 276 3.04 0.60 11.02
CA ALA A 276 4.20 0.49 11.89
C ALA A 276 5.50 0.86 11.16
N TYR A 277 6.54 1.19 11.93
CA TYR A 277 7.89 1.39 11.38
C TYR A 277 8.42 0.11 10.71
N PRO A 278 9.13 0.21 9.59
CA PRO A 278 9.50 1.40 8.82
C PRO A 278 8.46 1.85 7.79
N CYS A 279 7.23 1.39 7.83
CA CYS A 279 6.19 1.61 6.85
C CYS A 279 6.08 0.46 5.81
N GLY A 280 5.15 0.57 4.87
CA GLY A 280 4.79 -0.42 3.87
C GLY A 280 5.92 -0.81 2.90
N SER A 281 5.81 -0.40 1.62
CA SER A 281 6.81 -0.60 0.54
C SER A 281 6.94 -2.04 0.00
N VAL A 282 5.98 -2.93 0.26
CA VAL A 282 5.97 -4.32 -0.27
C VAL A 282 7.20 -5.16 0.13
N ALA A 283 7.99 -4.67 1.07
CA ALA A 283 9.24 -5.32 1.49
C ALA A 283 9.05 -6.39 2.60
N GLY A 284 7.86 -6.42 3.25
CA GLY A 284 7.60 -7.30 4.39
C GLY A 284 8.41 -6.95 5.64
N THR A 285 9.08 -5.80 5.67
CA THR A 285 10.03 -5.41 6.72
C THR A 285 9.38 -5.32 8.09
N THR A 286 8.20 -4.71 8.19
CA THR A 286 7.45 -4.59 9.45
C THR A 286 7.13 -5.96 10.04
N GLY A 287 6.64 -6.89 9.22
CA GLY A 287 6.36 -8.27 9.63
C GLY A 287 7.62 -9.01 10.08
N TYR A 288 8.70 -8.91 9.31
CA TYR A 288 9.99 -9.53 9.66
C TYR A 288 10.54 -9.02 11.00
N MET A 289 10.56 -7.70 11.19
CA MET A 289 11.08 -7.09 12.42
C MET A 289 10.21 -7.40 13.63
N CYS A 290 8.89 -7.39 13.48
CA CYS A 290 7.95 -7.79 14.51
C CYS A 290 8.18 -9.24 14.94
N ALA A 291 8.26 -10.17 13.99
CA ALA A 291 8.52 -11.58 14.27
C ALA A 291 9.87 -11.80 14.96
N LYS A 292 10.91 -11.06 14.57
CA LYS A 292 12.24 -11.12 15.19
C LYS A 292 12.22 -10.60 16.63
N GLN A 293 11.47 -9.55 16.93
CA GLN A 293 11.31 -9.05 18.30
C GLN A 293 10.48 -10.00 19.16
N LEU A 294 9.38 -10.55 18.63
CA LEU A 294 8.59 -11.55 19.33
C LEU A 294 9.42 -12.79 19.67
N LYS A 295 10.21 -13.29 18.71
CA LYS A 295 11.11 -14.42 18.97
C LYS A 295 12.05 -14.14 20.13
N ARG A 296 12.67 -12.96 20.20
CA ARG A 296 13.56 -12.59 21.32
C ARG A 296 12.84 -12.60 22.66
N LEU A 297 11.58 -12.13 22.70
CA LEU A 297 10.78 -12.16 23.93
C LEU A 297 10.47 -13.59 24.39
N ILE A 298 10.17 -14.48 23.44
CA ILE A 298 9.91 -15.90 23.73
C ILE A 298 11.19 -16.58 24.25
N ASP A 299 12.34 -16.33 23.60
CA ASP A 299 13.62 -16.94 23.98
C ASP A 299 14.16 -16.39 25.32
N SER A 300 13.62 -15.27 25.84
CA SER A 300 14.04 -14.63 27.08
C SER A 300 13.18 -15.00 28.30
N ASN A 301 12.04 -15.65 28.08
CA ASN A 301 11.14 -16.17 29.11
C ASN A 301 11.38 -17.66 29.32
#